data_a32bf6d2cb55adbcb8511b120b4575e8
#
_entry.id   a32bf6d2cb55adbcb8511b120b4575e8
#
_cell.length_a   1.000
_cell.length_b   1.000
_cell.length_c   1.000
_cell.angle_alpha   90.00
_cell.angle_beta   90.00
_cell.angle_gamma   90.00
#
_symmetry.space_group_name_H-M   'P 1'
#
loop_
_entity.id
_entity.type
_entity.pdbx_description
1 polymer ?
#
loop_
_entity_poly.entity_id
_entity_poly.type
_entity_poly.pdbx_seq_one_letter_code
_entity_poly.pdbx_strand_id
1 'polypeptide(L)'
;QRFFHKIVIYNLFGEKMKLSSLKITSLGLFLSLSFFAYSHSDHSSDMKKDFEIKAYSGAAPDFIGNFASVIGSDGKVLKEGTNGWTCLAFTANMMDDSMDPRMATPACMDSNAMAWANAYMNQEVPKLENDGWAWMIHGDTGADNFRAFSEGDKAGTNPEDWIESGAHLMLMPKDPSTLDNTTTDFTTGSPYVMFKGTPYVHMMIPVSGYYDIQPESAPK
;
A
#
# COMPACT_ATOMS: atom_id res chain seq x y z
N GLN A 1 -22.37 -8.40 -8.45
CA GLN A 1 -21.25 -8.59 -9.40
C GLN A 1 -20.08 -7.83 -8.85
N ARG A 2 -19.08 -8.57 -8.29
CA ARG A 2 -17.86 -8.02 -7.69
C ARG A 2 -16.91 -7.61 -8.81
N PHE A 3 -16.63 -6.32 -8.94
CA PHE A 3 -15.51 -5.83 -9.74
C PHE A 3 -14.24 -5.86 -8.89
N PHE A 4 -13.53 -6.99 -8.89
CA PHE A 4 -12.15 -7.02 -8.45
C PHE A 4 -11.27 -6.45 -9.57
N HIS A 5 -10.76 -5.25 -9.40
CA HIS A 5 -9.69 -4.76 -10.27
C HIS A 5 -8.40 -5.47 -9.87
N LYS A 6 -7.94 -6.39 -10.72
CA LYS A 6 -6.62 -6.99 -10.62
C LYS A 6 -5.58 -5.88 -10.80
N ILE A 7 -4.89 -5.51 -9.73
CA ILE A 7 -3.65 -4.73 -9.84
C ILE A 7 -2.56 -5.71 -10.30
N VAL A 8 -2.23 -5.67 -11.59
CA VAL A 8 -1.13 -6.45 -12.15
C VAL A 8 0.15 -5.66 -11.92
N ILE A 9 0.94 -6.08 -10.95
CA ILE A 9 2.32 -5.59 -10.80
C ILE A 9 3.15 -6.30 -11.88
N TYR A 10 3.55 -5.56 -12.92
CA TYR A 10 4.41 -6.09 -13.97
C TYR A 10 5.83 -6.33 -13.44
N ASN A 11 6.35 -7.53 -13.68
CA ASN A 11 7.72 -7.92 -13.42
C ASN A 11 8.71 -7.00 -14.15
N LEU A 12 9.51 -6.25 -13.41
CA LEU A 12 10.62 -5.42 -13.89
C LEU A 12 11.89 -6.28 -14.02
N PHE A 13 11.89 -7.29 -14.91
CA PHE A 13 13.12 -7.92 -15.37
C PHE A 13 13.03 -8.30 -16.86
N GLY A 14 13.65 -7.46 -17.67
CA GLY A 14 14.44 -7.80 -18.83
C GLY A 14 13.82 -8.52 -20.02
N GLU A 15 13.20 -7.80 -20.96
CA GLU A 15 13.28 -8.21 -22.38
C GLU A 15 13.92 -7.11 -23.23
N LYS A 16 15.00 -7.52 -23.93
CA LYS A 16 15.73 -6.68 -24.90
C LYS A 16 14.86 -6.42 -26.12
N MET A 17 14.44 -5.17 -26.34
CA MET A 17 13.83 -4.76 -27.61
C MET A 17 14.87 -4.71 -28.71
N LYS A 18 14.67 -5.50 -29.78
CA LYS A 18 15.39 -5.36 -31.04
C LYS A 18 14.86 -4.15 -31.82
N LEU A 19 15.71 -3.15 -32.01
CA LEU A 19 15.45 -2.07 -32.98
C LEU A 19 15.55 -2.62 -34.38
N SER A 20 14.47 -2.63 -35.14
CA SER A 20 14.48 -2.78 -36.58
C SER A 20 14.54 -1.39 -37.24
N SER A 21 15.57 -1.19 -38.06
CA SER A 21 15.79 0.03 -38.81
C SER A 21 14.71 0.23 -39.89
N LEU A 22 14.02 1.36 -39.86
CA LEU A 22 13.17 1.81 -40.98
C LEU A 22 13.82 2.98 -41.67
N LYS A 23 14.19 2.78 -42.95
CA LYS A 23 14.70 3.81 -43.83
C LYS A 23 13.55 4.71 -44.29
N ILE A 24 13.69 6.01 -44.07
CA ILE A 24 12.77 7.00 -44.65
C ILE A 24 13.55 7.81 -45.69
N THR A 25 13.17 7.66 -46.96
CA THR A 25 13.50 8.57 -48.05
C THR A 25 12.22 9.35 -48.40
N SER A 26 12.28 10.63 -48.40
CA SER A 26 11.92 11.61 -49.41
C SER A 26 11.33 12.90 -48.89
N LEU A 27 11.96 13.90 -49.30
CA LEU A 27 11.71 15.27 -49.70
C LEU A 27 10.24 15.72 -49.74
N GLY A 28 9.89 16.71 -48.90
CA GLY A 28 8.62 17.44 -48.98
C GLY A 28 8.70 18.75 -48.23
N LEU A 29 8.83 19.83 -49.02
CA LEU A 29 8.77 21.23 -48.62
C LEU A 29 7.38 21.54 -48.05
N PHE A 30 7.26 21.90 -46.76
CA PHE A 30 6.01 22.45 -46.21
C PHE A 30 6.22 23.67 -45.33
N LEU A 31 5.43 24.69 -45.64
CA LEU A 31 5.28 25.96 -45.00
C LEU A 31 5.17 25.83 -43.47
N SER A 32 5.96 26.67 -42.79
CA SER A 32 5.88 26.93 -41.36
C SER A 32 4.59 27.68 -41.01
N LEU A 33 3.54 26.96 -40.61
CA LEU A 33 2.50 27.47 -39.72
C LEU A 33 2.92 27.13 -38.28
N SER A 34 3.40 28.14 -37.58
CA SER A 34 3.64 28.05 -36.12
C SER A 34 2.30 27.92 -35.40
N PHE A 35 1.81 26.70 -35.26
CA PHE A 35 0.83 26.41 -34.23
C PHE A 35 1.57 26.47 -32.90
N PHE A 36 1.38 27.52 -32.14
CA PHE A 36 1.55 27.49 -30.70
C PHE A 36 0.54 26.47 -30.15
N ALA A 37 0.94 25.20 -30.07
CA ALA A 37 0.27 24.25 -29.21
C ALA A 37 0.47 24.77 -27.80
N TYR A 38 -0.54 25.44 -27.28
CA TYR A 38 -0.67 25.71 -25.86
C TYR A 38 -0.79 24.33 -25.21
N SER A 39 0.33 23.80 -24.73
CA SER A 39 0.36 22.62 -23.86
C SER A 39 -0.41 23.04 -22.61
N HIS A 40 -1.69 22.71 -22.55
CA HIS A 40 -2.38 22.54 -21.27
C HIS A 40 -1.67 21.34 -20.61
N SER A 41 -0.60 21.62 -19.86
CA SER A 41 -0.08 20.69 -18.88
C SER A 41 -1.27 20.36 -17.97
N ASP A 42 -1.53 19.08 -17.84
CA ASP A 42 -2.67 18.54 -17.12
C ASP A 42 -2.45 18.80 -15.63
N HIS A 43 -2.75 20.01 -15.19
CA HIS A 43 -2.52 20.51 -13.83
C HIS A 43 -3.20 19.59 -12.78
N SER A 44 -4.25 18.87 -13.18
CA SER A 44 -4.95 17.91 -12.35
C SER A 44 -4.16 16.62 -12.11
N SER A 45 -3.37 16.17 -13.09
CA SER A 45 -2.56 14.95 -12.96
C SER A 45 -1.35 15.16 -12.05
N ASP A 46 -0.74 16.35 -12.12
CA ASP A 46 0.40 16.72 -11.27
C ASP A 46 -0.04 16.89 -9.81
N MET A 47 -1.19 17.53 -9.57
CA MET A 47 -1.76 17.67 -8.22
C MET A 47 -2.09 16.31 -7.60
N LYS A 48 -2.68 15.38 -8.35
CA LYS A 48 -2.96 14.02 -7.87
C LYS A 48 -1.68 13.29 -7.49
N LYS A 49 -0.64 13.40 -8.32
CA LYS A 49 0.67 12.79 -8.07
C LYS A 49 1.29 13.30 -6.77
N ASP A 50 1.33 14.61 -6.57
CA ASP A 50 1.90 15.21 -5.37
C ASP A 50 1.13 14.80 -4.12
N PHE A 51 -0.19 14.70 -4.23
CA PHE A 51 -1.04 14.25 -3.16
C PHE A 51 -0.80 12.77 -2.81
N GLU A 52 -0.76 11.87 -3.79
CA GLU A 52 -0.46 10.45 -3.56
C GLU A 52 0.94 10.27 -2.92
N ILE A 53 1.95 11.02 -3.39
CA ILE A 53 3.29 10.99 -2.79
C ILE A 53 3.22 11.38 -1.31
N LYS A 54 2.54 12.47 -0.98
CA LYS A 54 2.41 12.96 0.40
C LYS A 54 1.63 11.98 1.28
N ALA A 55 0.47 11.52 0.80
CA ALA A 55 -0.40 10.63 1.56
C ALA A 55 0.26 9.27 1.82
N TYR A 56 0.90 8.69 0.80
CA TYR A 56 1.47 7.36 0.94
C TYR A 56 2.79 7.37 1.71
N SER A 57 3.68 8.33 1.45
CA SER A 57 4.91 8.45 2.25
C SER A 57 4.64 8.83 3.72
N GLY A 58 3.54 9.53 4.00
CA GLY A 58 3.07 9.84 5.34
C GLY A 58 2.57 8.64 6.15
N ALA A 59 2.44 7.46 5.52
CA ALA A 59 2.11 6.22 6.23
C ALA A 59 3.26 5.70 7.12
N ALA A 60 4.45 6.29 7.06
CA ALA A 60 5.59 5.97 7.91
C ALA A 60 6.18 7.23 8.56
N PRO A 61 7.01 7.07 9.63
CA PRO A 61 7.77 8.19 10.15
C PRO A 61 8.63 8.86 9.08
N ASP A 62 8.88 10.16 9.22
CA ASP A 62 9.62 10.99 8.25
C ASP A 62 10.98 10.40 7.85
N PHE A 63 11.70 9.80 8.81
CA PHE A 63 13.01 9.19 8.55
C PHE A 63 12.92 7.93 7.65
N ILE A 64 11.71 7.41 7.39
CA ILE A 64 11.42 6.35 6.41
C ILE A 64 10.71 6.95 5.20
N GLY A 65 9.54 7.57 5.39
CA GLY A 65 8.68 8.01 4.30
C GLY A 65 9.33 9.03 3.36
N ASN A 66 10.17 9.94 3.90
CA ASN A 66 10.85 10.93 3.09
C ASN A 66 11.86 10.32 2.10
N PHE A 67 12.37 9.12 2.37
CA PHE A 67 13.37 8.43 1.56
C PHE A 67 12.86 7.16 0.87
N ALA A 68 11.59 6.81 1.08
CA ALA A 68 10.95 5.65 0.46
C ALA A 68 10.58 5.90 -1.00
N SER A 69 10.56 4.83 -1.80
CA SER A 69 9.87 4.83 -3.08
C SER A 69 8.36 4.98 -2.87
N VAL A 70 7.66 5.65 -3.79
CA VAL A 70 6.20 5.75 -3.75
C VAL A 70 5.62 5.22 -5.05
N ILE A 71 4.70 4.25 -4.93
CA ILE A 71 3.94 3.71 -6.05
C ILE A 71 2.52 4.29 -6.00
N GLY A 72 2.10 4.90 -7.10
CA GLY A 72 0.78 5.49 -7.24
C GLY A 72 -0.34 4.46 -7.40
N SER A 73 -1.57 4.91 -7.30
CA SER A 73 -2.77 4.08 -7.48
C SER A 73 -2.89 3.43 -8.86
N ASP A 74 -2.16 3.94 -9.86
CA ASP A 74 -2.07 3.36 -11.20
C ASP A 74 -0.92 2.34 -11.35
N GLY A 75 -0.21 2.02 -10.26
CA GLY A 75 0.91 1.09 -10.23
C GLY A 75 2.24 1.67 -10.71
N LYS A 76 2.30 2.96 -11.07
CA LYS A 76 3.54 3.59 -11.51
C LYS A 76 4.36 4.13 -10.35
N VAL A 77 5.67 4.12 -10.50
CA VAL A 77 6.57 4.78 -9.57
C VAL A 77 6.41 6.30 -9.71
N LEU A 78 5.90 6.94 -8.67
CA LEU A 78 5.74 8.40 -8.59
C LEU A 78 7.01 9.07 -8.05
N LYS A 79 7.72 8.38 -7.16
CA LYS A 79 8.95 8.85 -6.51
C LYS A 79 9.88 7.66 -6.33
N GLU A 80 11.12 7.79 -6.76
CA GLU A 80 12.19 6.84 -6.46
C GLU A 80 12.73 7.08 -5.04
N GLY A 81 12.93 6.00 -4.29
CA GLY A 81 13.48 6.03 -2.95
C GLY A 81 14.93 5.58 -2.87
N THR A 82 15.55 5.77 -1.71
CA THR A 82 16.98 5.43 -1.48
C THR A 82 17.20 4.52 -0.27
N ASN A 83 16.15 4.21 0.51
CA ASN A 83 16.26 3.48 1.76
C ASN A 83 15.73 2.04 1.73
N GLY A 84 15.31 1.55 0.56
CA GLY A 84 14.78 0.18 0.39
C GLY A 84 13.33 0.00 0.85
N TRP A 85 12.66 1.06 1.30
CA TRP A 85 11.23 1.04 1.62
C TRP A 85 10.39 1.48 0.42
N THR A 86 9.17 0.93 0.33
CA THR A 86 8.19 1.29 -0.68
C THR A 86 6.86 1.61 -0.02
N CYS A 87 6.31 2.78 -0.33
CA CYS A 87 5.01 3.22 0.14
C CYS A 87 3.97 3.14 -0.99
N LEU A 88 2.82 2.56 -0.71
CA LEU A 88 1.71 2.44 -1.66
C LEU A 88 0.38 2.36 -0.90
N ALA A 89 -0.73 2.44 -1.63
CA ALA A 89 -2.06 2.26 -1.07
C ALA A 89 -2.65 0.90 -1.46
N PHE A 90 -3.42 0.30 -0.54
CA PHE A 90 -4.13 -0.95 -0.79
C PHE A 90 -5.52 -0.74 -1.42
N THR A 91 -6.10 0.46 -1.24
CA THR A 91 -7.37 0.83 -1.85
C THR A 91 -7.15 1.95 -2.87
N ALA A 92 -7.73 1.82 -4.08
CA ALA A 92 -7.42 2.69 -5.22
C ALA A 92 -8.22 4.02 -5.24
N ASN A 93 -8.88 4.43 -4.17
CA ASN A 93 -9.93 5.43 -4.21
C ASN A 93 -9.54 6.85 -3.74
N MET A 94 -8.25 7.17 -3.60
CA MET A 94 -7.84 8.53 -3.26
C MET A 94 -7.86 9.41 -4.50
N MET A 95 -8.71 10.44 -4.48
CA MET A 95 -8.97 11.28 -5.65
C MET A 95 -8.39 12.69 -5.52
N ASP A 96 -8.24 13.22 -4.31
CA ASP A 96 -7.74 14.57 -4.05
C ASP A 96 -7.22 14.73 -2.60
N ASP A 97 -6.63 15.89 -2.31
CA ASP A 97 -6.00 16.24 -1.03
C ASP A 97 -7.00 16.59 0.10
N SER A 98 -8.29 16.65 -0.20
CA SER A 98 -9.34 16.84 0.82
C SER A 98 -9.75 15.52 1.48
N MET A 99 -9.33 14.38 0.92
CA MET A 99 -9.67 13.06 1.46
C MET A 99 -8.76 12.69 2.63
N ASP A 100 -9.32 12.02 3.63
CA ASP A 100 -8.54 11.41 4.71
C ASP A 100 -7.58 10.36 4.11
N PRO A 101 -6.25 10.48 4.30
CA PRO A 101 -5.28 9.51 3.81
C PRO A 101 -5.57 8.07 4.23
N ARG A 102 -6.22 7.85 5.39
CA ARG A 102 -6.66 6.55 5.88
C ARG A 102 -7.54 5.82 4.88
N MET A 103 -8.36 6.54 4.10
CA MET A 103 -9.25 5.95 3.11
C MET A 103 -8.50 5.21 1.98
N ALA A 104 -7.25 5.54 1.74
CA ALA A 104 -6.37 4.82 0.81
C ALA A 104 -5.72 3.59 1.45
N THR A 105 -5.82 3.44 2.77
CA THR A 105 -5.16 2.37 3.53
C THR A 105 -3.66 2.27 3.15
N PRO A 106 -2.89 3.38 3.26
CA PRO A 106 -1.52 3.39 2.76
C PRO A 106 -0.56 2.73 3.75
N ALA A 107 0.43 2.02 3.22
CA ALA A 107 1.51 1.43 3.99
C ALA A 107 2.88 1.70 3.38
N CYS A 108 3.90 1.87 4.22
CA CYS A 108 5.29 1.83 3.82
C CYS A 108 5.91 0.51 4.29
N MET A 109 6.43 -0.26 3.37
CA MET A 109 6.86 -1.64 3.55
C MET A 109 8.32 -1.83 3.16
N ASP A 110 9.07 -2.65 3.91
CA ASP A 110 10.35 -3.17 3.46
C ASP A 110 10.18 -4.25 2.37
N SER A 111 11.27 -4.79 1.86
CA SER A 111 11.24 -5.78 0.78
C SER A 111 10.52 -7.08 1.17
N ASN A 112 10.61 -7.52 2.43
CA ASN A 112 9.94 -8.74 2.90
C ASN A 112 8.45 -8.51 3.12
N ALA A 113 8.06 -7.36 3.70
CA ALA A 113 6.64 -6.99 3.82
C ALA A 113 6.00 -6.79 2.44
N MET A 114 6.73 -6.24 1.46
CA MET A 114 6.27 -6.17 0.05
C MET A 114 6.06 -7.58 -0.54
N ALA A 115 6.95 -8.53 -0.26
CA ALA A 115 6.78 -9.93 -0.70
C ALA A 115 5.55 -10.57 -0.03
N TRP A 116 5.32 -10.31 1.25
CA TRP A 116 4.12 -10.75 1.97
C TRP A 116 2.85 -10.14 1.36
N ALA A 117 2.83 -8.83 1.14
CA ALA A 117 1.68 -8.12 0.57
C ALA A 117 1.35 -8.65 -0.85
N ASN A 118 2.38 -8.90 -1.67
CA ASN A 118 2.18 -9.48 -2.99
C ASN A 118 1.57 -10.89 -2.92
N ALA A 119 2.05 -11.74 -2.01
CA ALA A 119 1.47 -13.08 -1.79
C ALA A 119 0.01 -12.98 -1.30
N TYR A 120 -0.28 -12.05 -0.37
CA TYR A 120 -1.62 -11.79 0.13
C TYR A 120 -2.58 -11.39 -1.02
N MET A 121 -2.20 -10.42 -1.84
CA MET A 121 -3.01 -9.96 -2.97
C MET A 121 -3.28 -11.04 -4.03
N ASN A 122 -2.32 -11.98 -4.20
CA ASN A 122 -2.46 -13.12 -5.11
C ASN A 122 -3.08 -14.36 -4.46
N GLN A 123 -3.41 -14.30 -3.16
CA GLN A 123 -3.92 -15.43 -2.38
C GLN A 123 -2.94 -16.63 -2.36
N GLU A 124 -1.65 -16.33 -2.34
CA GLU A 124 -0.56 -17.30 -2.26
C GLU A 124 0.00 -17.34 -0.83
N VAL A 125 0.62 -18.45 -0.45
CA VAL A 125 1.33 -18.54 0.82
C VAL A 125 2.60 -17.68 0.78
N PRO A 126 2.77 -16.69 1.69
CA PRO A 126 3.96 -15.86 1.73
C PRO A 126 5.25 -16.69 1.92
N LYS A 127 6.31 -16.33 1.19
CA LYS A 127 7.65 -16.92 1.30
C LYS A 127 8.63 -15.78 1.50
N LEU A 128 9.09 -15.59 2.74
CA LEU A 128 9.93 -14.48 3.12
C LEU A 128 11.37 -14.94 3.37
N GLU A 129 12.34 -14.11 3.01
CA GLU A 129 13.75 -14.35 3.32
C GLU A 129 14.08 -14.00 4.78
N ASN A 130 13.45 -12.95 5.30
CA ASN A 130 13.51 -12.49 6.69
C ASN A 130 12.13 -12.01 7.13
N ASP A 131 11.99 -11.61 8.39
CA ASP A 131 10.80 -10.92 8.85
C ASP A 131 10.61 -9.63 8.06
N GLY A 132 9.35 -9.30 7.73
CA GLY A 132 8.97 -8.09 7.02
C GLY A 132 8.36 -7.04 7.96
N TRP A 133 8.54 -5.78 7.65
CA TRP A 133 8.01 -4.67 8.44
C TRP A 133 7.21 -3.70 7.58
N ALA A 134 6.06 -3.26 8.11
CA ALA A 134 5.22 -2.28 7.45
C ALA A 134 4.68 -1.24 8.45
N TRP A 135 4.78 0.03 8.08
CA TRP A 135 4.17 1.13 8.81
C TRP A 135 2.83 1.52 8.19
N MET A 136 1.83 1.77 9.04
CA MET A 136 0.52 2.31 8.67
C MET A 136 0.08 3.39 9.68
N ILE A 137 0.79 4.54 9.69
CA ILE A 137 0.52 5.61 10.67
C ILE A 137 -0.85 6.27 10.46
N HIS A 138 -1.35 6.30 9.24
CA HIS A 138 -2.71 6.79 8.99
C HIS A 138 -3.80 5.82 9.46
N GLY A 139 -3.43 4.56 9.76
CA GLY A 139 -4.39 3.52 10.06
C GLY A 139 -5.08 2.96 8.82
N ASP A 140 -6.12 2.17 9.04
CA ASP A 140 -6.90 1.49 8.00
C ASP A 140 -8.42 1.74 8.16
N THR A 141 -9.20 1.20 7.23
CA THR A 141 -10.67 1.30 7.22
C THR A 141 -11.34 0.09 7.85
N GLY A 142 -10.56 -0.78 8.49
CA GLY A 142 -11.02 -1.92 9.26
C GLY A 142 -10.95 -3.26 8.53
N ALA A 143 -10.75 -4.30 9.34
CA ALA A 143 -10.75 -5.68 8.93
C ALA A 143 -11.27 -6.59 10.09
N ASP A 144 -11.68 -7.81 9.74
CA ASP A 144 -11.94 -8.86 10.70
C ASP A 144 -10.61 -9.43 11.23
N ASN A 145 -10.44 -9.46 12.55
CA ASN A 145 -9.20 -9.91 13.19
C ASN A 145 -8.79 -11.35 12.84
N PHE A 146 -9.75 -12.19 12.46
CA PHE A 146 -9.52 -13.62 12.21
C PHE A 146 -9.64 -14.00 10.74
N ARG A 147 -10.31 -13.17 9.93
CA ARG A 147 -10.63 -13.47 8.54
C ARG A 147 -9.81 -12.63 7.58
N ALA A 148 -8.82 -13.24 6.94
CA ALA A 148 -8.08 -12.61 5.85
C ALA A 148 -9.01 -12.20 4.68
N PHE A 149 -8.62 -11.17 3.94
CA PHE A 149 -9.37 -10.59 2.80
C PHE A 149 -10.73 -9.97 3.19
N SER A 150 -10.81 -9.42 4.39
CA SER A 150 -12.03 -8.78 4.92
C SER A 150 -11.93 -7.25 4.97
N GLU A 151 -10.84 -6.66 4.49
CA GLU A 151 -10.58 -5.22 4.59
C GLU A 151 -11.74 -4.41 3.99
N GLY A 152 -12.29 -3.51 4.81
CA GLY A 152 -13.42 -2.67 4.45
C GLY A 152 -14.76 -3.41 4.27
N ASP A 153 -14.83 -4.75 4.48
CA ASP A 153 -16.05 -5.56 4.34
C ASP A 153 -16.44 -6.20 5.67
N LYS A 154 -17.35 -5.55 6.40
CA LYS A 154 -17.92 -6.06 7.67
C LYS A 154 -18.89 -7.23 7.49
N ALA A 155 -19.27 -7.59 6.26
CA ALA A 155 -20.26 -8.64 6.04
C ALA A 155 -19.80 -10.00 6.58
N GLY A 156 -20.57 -10.59 7.49
CA GLY A 156 -20.25 -11.86 8.13
C GLY A 156 -19.20 -11.80 9.23
N THR A 157 -18.77 -10.60 9.64
CA THR A 157 -17.88 -10.39 10.79
C THR A 157 -18.71 -10.25 12.06
N ASN A 158 -18.27 -10.86 13.17
CA ASN A 158 -18.80 -10.50 14.49
C ASN A 158 -18.35 -9.09 14.83
N PRO A 159 -19.22 -8.21 15.36
CA PRO A 159 -18.84 -6.83 15.67
C PRO A 159 -17.61 -6.72 16.60
N GLU A 160 -17.42 -7.68 17.50
CA GLU A 160 -16.31 -7.76 18.44
C GLU A 160 -14.98 -8.17 17.80
N ASP A 161 -15.02 -8.76 16.58
CA ASP A 161 -13.84 -9.17 15.82
C ASP A 161 -13.41 -8.10 14.80
N TRP A 162 -14.21 -7.05 14.61
CA TRP A 162 -13.92 -5.96 13.69
C TRP A 162 -13.01 -4.92 14.32
N ILE A 163 -11.89 -4.64 13.65
CA ILE A 163 -10.91 -3.64 14.08
C ILE A 163 -10.74 -2.58 13.00
N GLU A 164 -10.92 -1.32 13.37
CA GLU A 164 -10.46 -0.17 12.60
C GLU A 164 -9.16 0.32 13.24
N SER A 165 -8.03 -0.13 12.73
CA SER A 165 -6.73 0.14 13.33
C SER A 165 -6.31 1.58 13.08
N GLY A 166 -5.92 2.28 14.13
CA GLY A 166 -5.22 3.55 14.01
C GLY A 166 -3.74 3.36 13.67
N ALA A 167 -2.90 4.29 14.11
CA ALA A 167 -1.47 4.26 13.81
C ALA A 167 -0.79 3.00 14.36
N HIS A 168 -0.11 2.24 13.49
CA HIS A 168 0.55 1.00 13.89
C HIS A 168 1.77 0.66 13.02
N LEU A 169 2.59 -0.24 13.58
CA LEU A 169 3.63 -0.98 12.87
C LEU A 169 3.19 -2.45 12.78
N MET A 170 3.47 -3.10 11.68
CA MET A 170 3.21 -4.54 11.49
C MET A 170 4.51 -5.32 11.34
N LEU A 171 4.54 -6.53 11.90
CA LEU A 171 5.57 -7.55 11.67
C LEU A 171 4.95 -8.72 10.92
N MET A 172 5.43 -8.98 9.71
CA MET A 172 5.15 -10.18 8.93
C MET A 172 6.25 -11.19 9.20
N PRO A 173 6.01 -12.26 9.97
CA PRO A 173 7.07 -13.17 10.35
C PRO A 173 7.50 -14.06 9.18
N LYS A 174 8.80 -14.30 9.06
CA LYS A 174 9.34 -15.34 8.16
C LYS A 174 8.82 -16.72 8.55
N ASP A 175 8.79 -16.99 9.84
CA ASP A 175 8.22 -18.21 10.43
C ASP A 175 6.95 -17.85 11.21
N PRO A 176 5.76 -18.14 10.65
CA PRO A 176 4.47 -17.84 11.30
C PRO A 176 4.33 -18.46 12.70
N SER A 177 4.99 -19.58 12.99
CA SER A 177 4.88 -20.27 14.27
C SER A 177 5.47 -19.45 15.45
N THR A 178 6.32 -18.48 15.17
CA THR A 178 6.86 -17.55 16.18
C THR A 178 5.77 -16.70 16.85
N LEU A 179 4.61 -16.57 16.22
CA LEU A 179 3.46 -15.81 16.73
C LEU A 179 2.38 -16.68 17.41
N ASP A 180 2.55 -17.98 17.49
CA ASP A 180 1.52 -18.91 18.02
C ASP A 180 1.06 -18.58 19.44
N ASN A 181 1.96 -18.09 20.27
CA ASN A 181 1.68 -17.74 21.66
C ASN A 181 1.32 -16.25 21.86
N THR A 182 1.25 -15.46 20.78
CA THR A 182 0.85 -14.04 20.87
C THR A 182 -0.67 -13.94 20.97
N THR A 183 -1.15 -13.01 21.80
CA THR A 183 -2.58 -12.74 21.97
C THR A 183 -3.22 -12.25 20.66
N THR A 184 -4.51 -12.51 20.50
CA THR A 184 -5.37 -11.89 19.47
C THR A 184 -6.19 -10.73 20.03
N ASP A 185 -6.07 -10.46 21.33
CA ASP A 185 -6.86 -9.41 22.00
C ASP A 185 -6.22 -8.04 21.76
N PHE A 186 -6.85 -7.25 20.89
CA PHE A 186 -6.43 -5.91 20.51
C PHE A 186 -6.83 -4.82 21.54
N THR A 187 -7.59 -5.18 22.57
CA THR A 187 -8.07 -4.22 23.58
C THR A 187 -7.10 -4.05 24.76
N THR A 188 -5.98 -4.77 24.76
CA THR A 188 -5.03 -4.76 25.89
C THR A 188 -3.97 -3.64 25.81
N GLY A 189 -3.80 -2.99 24.67
CA GLY A 189 -2.70 -2.06 24.41
C GLY A 189 -1.36 -2.74 24.07
N SER A 190 -1.29 -4.06 24.23
CA SER A 190 -0.12 -4.85 23.83
C SER A 190 -0.11 -5.15 22.33
N PRO A 191 1.05 -5.49 21.74
CA PRO A 191 1.06 -6.12 20.43
C PRO A 191 0.20 -7.37 20.39
N TYR A 192 -0.54 -7.56 19.31
CA TYR A 192 -1.45 -8.69 19.11
C TYR A 192 -1.34 -9.22 17.68
N VAL A 193 -1.90 -10.38 17.38
CA VAL A 193 -1.86 -10.95 16.03
C VAL A 193 -3.22 -10.90 15.34
N MET A 194 -3.19 -10.54 14.05
CA MET A 194 -4.30 -10.68 13.12
C MET A 194 -4.14 -11.93 12.26
N PHE A 195 -5.26 -12.45 11.77
CA PHE A 195 -5.38 -13.61 10.88
C PHE A 195 -4.72 -14.87 11.44
N LYS A 196 -4.81 -15.04 12.78
CA LYS A 196 -4.25 -16.21 13.48
C LYS A 196 -4.76 -17.52 12.88
N GLY A 197 -3.85 -18.46 12.66
CA GLY A 197 -4.18 -19.76 12.05
C GLY A 197 -4.25 -19.74 10.53
N THR A 198 -3.93 -18.64 9.89
CA THR A 198 -3.82 -18.52 8.43
C THR A 198 -2.34 -18.32 8.01
N PRO A 199 -2.01 -18.54 6.74
CA PRO A 199 -0.68 -18.21 6.22
C PRO A 199 -0.34 -16.72 6.27
N TYR A 200 -1.33 -15.88 6.55
CA TYR A 200 -1.21 -14.41 6.55
C TYR A 200 -1.14 -13.84 7.96
N VAL A 201 -0.92 -14.67 8.97
CA VAL A 201 -0.74 -14.21 10.35
C VAL A 201 0.36 -13.15 10.42
N HIS A 202 0.08 -12.05 11.09
CA HIS A 202 1.04 -10.97 11.32
C HIS A 202 0.78 -10.32 12.67
N MET A 203 1.79 -9.65 13.21
CA MET A 203 1.68 -8.93 14.49
C MET A 203 1.37 -7.47 14.25
N MET A 204 0.36 -6.97 14.92
CA MET A 204 -0.02 -5.57 15.03
C MET A 204 0.65 -4.98 16.27
N ILE A 205 1.36 -3.87 16.08
CA ILE A 205 2.06 -3.16 17.15
C ILE A 205 1.46 -1.75 17.24
N PRO A 206 0.52 -1.52 18.17
CA PRO A 206 -0.06 -0.20 18.37
C PRO A 206 1.00 0.85 18.66
N VAL A 207 0.90 2.01 18.02
CA VAL A 207 1.71 3.19 18.35
C VAL A 207 0.80 4.35 18.77
N SER A 208 1.36 5.51 19.08
CA SER A 208 0.57 6.67 19.48
C SER A 208 -0.54 6.99 18.48
N GLY A 209 -1.77 7.15 18.97
CA GLY A 209 -2.97 7.38 18.15
C GLY A 209 -3.68 6.11 17.68
N TYR A 210 -3.23 4.92 18.06
CA TYR A 210 -3.84 3.66 17.61
C TYR A 210 -5.34 3.56 17.91
N TYR A 211 -5.77 3.98 19.10
CA TYR A 211 -7.17 3.93 19.55
C TYR A 211 -7.98 5.21 19.24
N ASP A 212 -7.40 6.17 18.52
CA ASP A 212 -8.11 7.43 18.21
C ASP A 212 -9.27 7.21 17.23
N ILE A 213 -9.21 6.13 16.44
CA ILE A 213 -10.21 5.79 15.41
C ILE A 213 -11.34 4.94 16.01
N GLN A 214 -11.00 3.99 16.88
CA GLN A 214 -11.94 3.08 17.55
C GLN A 214 -11.72 3.12 19.07
N PRO A 215 -12.06 4.26 19.75
CA PRO A 215 -11.72 4.47 21.15
C PRO A 215 -12.44 3.51 22.12
N GLU A 216 -13.55 2.89 21.71
CA GLU A 216 -14.23 1.86 22.49
C GLU A 216 -13.41 0.59 22.66
N SER A 217 -12.44 0.34 21.78
CA SER A 217 -11.49 -0.78 21.86
C SER A 217 -10.26 -0.48 22.72
N ALA A 218 -10.11 0.76 23.22
CA ALA A 218 -8.96 1.12 24.04
C ALA A 218 -8.94 0.37 25.37
N PRO A 219 -7.76 0.07 25.92
CA PRO A 219 -7.59 -0.49 27.25
C PRO A 219 -8.32 0.34 28.32
N LYS A 220 -8.96 -0.32 29.28
CA LYS A 220 -9.77 0.31 30.36
C LYS A 220 -9.11 0.12 31.71
#